data_736e1aca32bd69cd8befd136be6f7c89
#
_entry.id   736e1aca32bd69cd8befd136be6f7c89
#
_cell.length_a   1.000
_cell.length_b   1.000
_cell.length_c   1.000
_cell.angle_alpha   90.00
_cell.angle_beta   90.00
_cell.angle_gamma   90.00
#
_symmetry.space_group_name_H-M   'P 1'
#
loop_
_entity.id
_entity.type
_entity.pdbx_description
1 polymer ?
#
loop_
_entity_poly.entity_id
_entity_poly.type
_entity_poly.pdbx_seq_one_letter_code
_entity_poly.pdbx_strand_id
1 'polypeptide(L)'
;MGEKIGFIGVGRMGSGMVARLIAAGHELTIYDPVASAMAPAAAMGAKVENSAADAAALCTVVLASVPGPADARETARLIADSATLKVFIDLSTSGPAAAQAIASLLAPRGIDAIDAPVSGGVKGAAAGKLTLMASGPARAMQRVRPLLEVLGKVYELGEKPGLGQTVKLANNLMSAASLAIAAEALAMGVKAGVDPAAMLEVLNASSGRNSATQDKIPQHVLNRKFDFGFANALSFKDVRLCLDEAEALGVPMVVGAAVRQMLSITHQMQGAAADCTDLIKVVENWAGCQIGSKEE
;
A
#
# COMPACT_ATOMS: atom_id res chain seq x y z
N MET A 1 13.07 26.79 12.77
CA MET A 1 12.17 25.93 13.53
C MET A 1 11.90 24.71 12.67
N GLY A 2 12.00 23.48 13.24
CA GLY A 2 11.64 22.25 12.55
C GLY A 2 10.16 22.23 12.16
N GLU A 3 9.81 21.37 11.18
CA GLU A 3 8.42 21.16 10.79
C GLU A 3 7.63 20.52 11.94
N LYS A 4 6.44 21.03 12.22
CA LYS A 4 5.49 20.38 13.12
C LYS A 4 4.69 19.37 12.29
N ILE A 5 4.83 18.11 12.61
CA ILE A 5 4.36 16.99 11.79
C ILE A 5 3.19 16.28 12.46
N GLY A 6 2.09 16.16 11.74
CA GLY A 6 0.95 15.31 12.10
C GLY A 6 1.00 13.97 11.36
N PHE A 7 0.54 12.89 11.99
CA PHE A 7 0.37 11.60 11.33
C PHE A 7 -1.00 10.99 11.69
N ILE A 8 -1.81 10.74 10.67
CA ILE A 8 -3.15 10.20 10.80
C ILE A 8 -3.19 8.76 10.26
N GLY A 9 -3.68 7.83 11.07
CA GLY A 9 -3.67 6.41 10.75
C GLY A 9 -2.38 5.72 11.16
N VAL A 10 -2.29 5.29 12.42
CA VAL A 10 -1.11 4.61 13.00
C VAL A 10 -1.31 3.10 13.10
N GLY A 11 -2.12 2.52 12.23
CA GLY A 11 -2.31 1.08 12.08
C GLY A 11 -1.05 0.34 11.61
N ARG A 12 -1.21 -0.84 11.01
CA ARG A 12 -0.10 -1.76 10.64
C ARG A 12 1.02 -1.09 9.82
N MET A 13 0.69 -0.24 8.86
CA MET A 13 1.68 0.48 8.05
C MET A 13 2.15 1.75 8.74
N GLY A 14 1.22 2.56 9.26
CA GLY A 14 1.51 3.85 9.87
C GLY A 14 2.41 3.75 11.10
N SER A 15 2.25 2.72 11.93
CA SER A 15 3.09 2.52 13.12
C SER A 15 4.58 2.42 12.81
N GLY A 16 4.96 1.67 11.76
CA GLY A 16 6.35 1.56 11.32
C GLY A 16 6.90 2.88 10.78
N MET A 17 6.10 3.62 10.02
CA MET A 17 6.49 4.94 9.51
C MET A 17 6.66 5.97 10.62
N VAL A 18 5.72 6.02 11.58
CA VAL A 18 5.80 6.89 12.77
C VAL A 18 7.05 6.58 13.59
N ALA A 19 7.35 5.31 13.86
CA ALA A 19 8.56 4.91 14.58
C ALA A 19 9.83 5.40 13.87
N ARG A 20 9.88 5.33 12.54
CA ARG A 20 11.02 5.81 11.75
C ARG A 20 11.17 7.32 11.84
N LEU A 21 10.09 8.08 11.77
CA LEU A 21 10.12 9.54 11.87
C LEU A 21 10.57 9.99 13.27
N ILE A 22 10.08 9.35 14.34
CA ILE A 22 10.54 9.63 15.71
C ILE A 22 12.03 9.30 15.86
N ALA A 23 12.47 8.13 15.36
CA ALA A 23 13.89 7.75 15.41
C ALA A 23 14.81 8.70 14.62
N ALA A 24 14.28 9.39 13.62
CA ALA A 24 14.99 10.45 12.88
C ALA A 24 14.96 11.81 13.60
N GLY A 25 14.36 11.90 14.80
CA GLY A 25 14.33 13.11 15.62
C GLY A 25 13.16 14.06 15.35
N HIS A 26 12.12 13.59 14.64
CA HIS A 26 10.93 14.40 14.42
C HIS A 26 9.95 14.31 15.59
N GLU A 27 9.41 15.46 16.00
CA GLU A 27 8.29 15.53 16.94
C GLU A 27 6.96 15.30 16.20
N LEU A 28 6.22 14.27 16.60
CA LEU A 28 4.98 13.89 15.94
C LEU A 28 3.75 14.11 16.82
N THR A 29 2.71 14.64 16.21
CA THR A 29 1.33 14.64 16.73
C THR A 29 0.54 13.60 15.96
N ILE A 30 -0.10 12.65 16.64
CA ILE A 30 -0.75 11.50 16.00
C ILE A 30 -2.24 11.43 16.31
N TYR A 31 -2.99 10.83 15.38
CA TYR A 31 -4.37 10.44 15.58
C TYR A 31 -4.70 9.14 14.82
N ASP A 32 -5.48 8.28 15.47
CA ASP A 32 -6.11 7.12 14.88
C ASP A 32 -7.48 6.90 15.56
N PRO A 33 -8.55 6.56 14.83
CA PRO A 33 -9.86 6.29 15.44
C PRO A 33 -9.84 5.09 16.40
N VAL A 34 -8.84 4.21 16.25
CA VAL A 34 -8.61 3.07 17.15
C VAL A 34 -7.58 3.47 18.20
N ALA A 35 -8.06 3.84 19.40
CA ALA A 35 -7.20 4.35 20.49
C ALA A 35 -6.01 3.43 20.82
N SER A 36 -6.20 2.10 20.80
CA SER A 36 -5.13 1.14 21.07
C SER A 36 -4.01 1.16 20.02
N ALA A 37 -4.28 1.59 18.81
CA ALA A 37 -3.27 1.71 17.75
C ALA A 37 -2.26 2.82 18.04
N MET A 38 -2.63 3.84 18.79
CA MET A 38 -1.76 4.98 19.13
C MET A 38 -0.79 4.68 20.27
N ALA A 39 -1.08 3.70 21.13
CA ALA A 39 -0.29 3.44 22.32
C ALA A 39 1.21 3.18 22.08
N PRO A 40 1.64 2.39 21.06
CA PRO A 40 3.06 2.20 20.77
C PRO A 40 3.77 3.51 20.38
N ALA A 41 3.15 4.35 19.57
CA ALA A 41 3.71 5.64 19.16
C ALA A 41 3.78 6.64 20.32
N ALA A 42 2.76 6.68 21.18
CA ALA A 42 2.74 7.48 22.41
C ALA A 42 3.89 7.09 23.36
N ALA A 43 4.16 5.79 23.52
CA ALA A 43 5.28 5.29 24.32
C ALA A 43 6.65 5.70 23.76
N MET A 44 6.75 6.01 22.46
CA MET A 44 7.94 6.54 21.81
C MET A 44 8.01 8.09 21.85
N GLY A 45 7.06 8.76 22.50
CA GLY A 45 7.06 10.22 22.67
C GLY A 45 6.19 11.00 21.68
N ALA A 46 5.37 10.34 20.84
CA ALA A 46 4.41 11.03 20.00
C ALA A 46 3.28 11.64 20.85
N LYS A 47 2.87 12.87 20.51
CA LYS A 47 1.71 13.50 21.12
C LYS A 47 0.44 12.94 20.52
N VAL A 48 -0.49 12.50 21.37
CA VAL A 48 -1.79 11.96 20.94
C VAL A 48 -2.85 13.05 20.98
N GLU A 49 -3.65 13.14 19.94
CA GLU A 49 -4.80 14.04 19.87
C GLU A 49 -6.12 13.25 19.75
N ASN A 50 -7.24 13.94 20.00
CA ASN A 50 -8.55 13.32 20.05
C ASN A 50 -9.25 13.25 18.69
N SER A 51 -8.76 14.02 17.70
CA SER A 51 -9.28 14.03 16.33
C SER A 51 -8.22 14.36 15.31
N ALA A 52 -8.49 14.04 14.03
CA ALA A 52 -7.66 14.45 12.92
C ALA A 52 -7.56 16.00 12.81
N ALA A 53 -8.65 16.70 13.11
CA ALA A 53 -8.70 18.18 13.12
C ALA A 53 -7.79 18.77 14.20
N ASP A 54 -7.82 18.22 15.43
CA ASP A 54 -6.96 18.68 16.52
C ASP A 54 -5.48 18.46 16.19
N ALA A 55 -5.13 17.30 15.62
CA ALA A 55 -3.77 17.03 15.18
C ALA A 55 -3.32 18.00 14.08
N ALA A 56 -4.17 18.28 13.09
CA ALA A 56 -3.85 19.21 12.00
C ALA A 56 -3.74 20.67 12.46
N ALA A 57 -4.50 21.08 13.49
CA ALA A 57 -4.44 22.44 14.04
C ALA A 57 -3.07 22.77 14.65
N LEU A 58 -2.30 21.77 15.04
CA LEU A 58 -0.98 21.92 15.66
C LEU A 58 0.19 21.77 14.67
N CYS A 59 -0.09 21.34 13.42
CA CYS A 59 0.91 20.87 12.48
C CYS A 59 0.93 21.69 11.20
N THR A 60 2.12 21.84 10.60
CA THR A 60 2.31 22.48 9.28
C THR A 60 2.31 21.45 8.15
N VAL A 61 2.62 20.20 8.46
CA VAL A 61 2.60 19.06 7.54
C VAL A 61 1.81 17.93 8.20
N VAL A 62 0.87 17.31 7.48
CA VAL A 62 0.13 16.14 7.93
C VAL A 62 0.30 15.01 6.92
N LEU A 63 0.72 13.83 7.39
CA LEU A 63 0.75 12.60 6.63
C LEU A 63 -0.45 11.73 7.02
N ALA A 64 -1.02 11.01 6.06
CA ALA A 64 -2.11 10.08 6.30
C ALA A 64 -1.78 8.69 5.74
N SER A 65 -2.06 7.63 6.52
CA SER A 65 -1.95 6.23 6.11
C SER A 65 -3.21 5.47 6.52
N VAL A 66 -4.23 5.54 5.67
CA VAL A 66 -5.60 5.10 5.95
C VAL A 66 -6.05 3.99 5.00
N PRO A 67 -7.14 3.25 5.29
CA PRO A 67 -7.51 2.04 4.54
C PRO A 67 -7.81 2.24 3.05
N GLY A 68 -8.41 3.38 2.67
CA GLY A 68 -8.84 3.54 1.29
C GLY A 68 -9.30 4.94 0.89
N PRO A 69 -9.88 5.07 -0.33
CA PRO A 69 -10.23 6.37 -0.91
C PRO A 69 -11.28 7.16 -0.12
N ALA A 70 -12.23 6.49 0.53
CA ALA A 70 -13.23 7.16 1.35
C ALA A 70 -12.59 7.77 2.60
N ASP A 71 -11.72 7.00 3.28
CA ASP A 71 -11.03 7.44 4.49
C ASP A 71 -10.04 8.56 4.19
N ALA A 72 -9.34 8.50 3.05
CA ALA A 72 -8.41 9.56 2.64
C ALA A 72 -9.14 10.88 2.36
N ARG A 73 -10.27 10.84 1.63
CA ARG A 73 -11.11 12.04 1.40
C ARG A 73 -11.71 12.59 2.69
N GLU A 74 -12.19 11.72 3.58
CA GLU A 74 -12.73 12.15 4.87
C GLU A 74 -11.65 12.76 5.75
N THR A 75 -10.45 12.16 5.80
CA THR A 75 -9.30 12.77 6.50
C THR A 75 -9.01 14.18 5.95
N ALA A 76 -8.93 14.34 4.64
CA ALA A 76 -8.71 15.65 4.01
C ALA A 76 -9.81 16.66 4.37
N ARG A 77 -11.09 16.23 4.42
CA ARG A 77 -12.23 17.07 4.82
C ARG A 77 -12.11 17.53 6.27
N LEU A 78 -11.75 16.63 7.18
CA LEU A 78 -11.62 16.94 8.61
C LEU A 78 -10.51 17.94 8.92
N ILE A 79 -9.43 17.94 8.12
CA ILE A 79 -8.27 18.82 8.35
C ILE A 79 -8.31 20.11 7.51
N ALA A 80 -9.26 20.23 6.58
CA ALA A 80 -9.28 21.29 5.58
C ALA A 80 -9.35 22.71 6.17
N ASP A 81 -10.00 22.89 7.33
CA ASP A 81 -10.19 24.18 7.96
C ASP A 81 -9.06 24.56 8.94
N SER A 82 -7.97 23.79 8.96
CA SER A 82 -6.79 24.10 9.77
C SER A 82 -6.07 25.37 9.25
N ALA A 83 -5.95 26.37 10.08
CA ALA A 83 -5.21 27.60 9.76
C ALA A 83 -3.69 27.39 9.71
N THR A 84 -3.19 26.35 10.35
CA THR A 84 -1.76 26.04 10.50
C THR A 84 -1.24 25.18 9.37
N LEU A 85 -2.03 24.22 8.90
CA LEU A 85 -1.66 23.24 7.89
C LEU A 85 -1.26 23.90 6.55
N LYS A 86 -0.17 23.44 5.97
CA LYS A 86 0.34 23.90 4.67
C LYS A 86 0.49 22.78 3.65
N VAL A 87 0.79 21.56 4.11
CA VAL A 87 0.96 20.40 3.22
C VAL A 87 0.25 19.19 3.81
N PHE A 88 -0.58 18.55 3.02
CA PHE A 88 -1.17 17.25 3.29
C PHE A 88 -0.53 16.19 2.39
N ILE A 89 -0.15 15.03 2.94
CA ILE A 89 0.50 13.93 2.22
C ILE A 89 -0.31 12.66 2.42
N ASP A 90 -0.89 12.13 1.35
CA ASP A 90 -1.60 10.84 1.37
C ASP A 90 -0.63 9.71 1.00
N LEU A 91 -0.24 8.89 1.99
CA LEU A 91 0.59 7.70 1.83
C LEU A 91 -0.24 6.43 1.53
N SER A 92 -1.55 6.56 1.51
CA SER A 92 -2.49 5.46 1.30
C SER A 92 -2.60 5.08 -0.18
N THR A 93 -3.14 3.90 -0.47
CA THR A 93 -3.60 3.56 -1.81
C THR A 93 -5.06 3.97 -1.96
N SER A 94 -5.29 5.19 -2.44
CA SER A 94 -6.59 5.85 -2.54
C SER A 94 -7.09 6.03 -3.99
N GLY A 95 -6.20 5.84 -4.97
CA GLY A 95 -6.51 6.01 -6.39
C GLY A 95 -6.50 7.47 -6.87
N PRO A 96 -6.30 7.69 -8.19
CA PRO A 96 -6.13 9.02 -8.77
C PRO A 96 -7.34 9.94 -8.58
N ALA A 97 -8.56 9.42 -8.70
CA ALA A 97 -9.77 10.20 -8.50
C ALA A 97 -9.88 10.77 -7.08
N ALA A 98 -9.46 10.01 -6.06
CA ALA A 98 -9.44 10.52 -4.68
C ALA A 98 -8.34 11.57 -4.49
N ALA A 99 -7.14 11.35 -5.03
CA ALA A 99 -6.05 12.33 -4.95
C ALA A 99 -6.43 13.67 -5.62
N GLN A 100 -7.08 13.64 -6.78
CA GLN A 100 -7.59 14.83 -7.46
C GLN A 100 -8.67 15.55 -6.65
N ALA A 101 -9.62 14.80 -6.06
CA ALA A 101 -10.66 15.35 -5.21
C ALA A 101 -10.08 16.01 -3.95
N ILE A 102 -9.08 15.38 -3.32
CA ILE A 102 -8.36 15.92 -2.15
C ILE A 102 -7.63 17.21 -2.52
N ALA A 103 -6.89 17.22 -3.62
CA ALA A 103 -6.19 18.43 -4.09
C ALA A 103 -7.17 19.57 -4.37
N SER A 104 -8.29 19.29 -5.03
CA SER A 104 -9.33 20.28 -5.32
C SER A 104 -9.99 20.83 -4.06
N LEU A 105 -10.16 20.01 -3.02
CA LEU A 105 -10.71 20.42 -1.73
C LEU A 105 -9.77 21.34 -0.96
N LEU A 106 -8.46 21.03 -0.95
CA LEU A 106 -7.46 21.68 -0.10
C LEU A 106 -6.88 22.96 -0.73
N ALA A 107 -6.76 23.00 -2.07
CA ALA A 107 -6.15 24.14 -2.77
C ALA A 107 -6.79 25.51 -2.47
N PRO A 108 -8.12 25.68 -2.41
CA PRO A 108 -8.75 26.96 -2.07
C PRO A 108 -8.42 27.44 -0.64
N ARG A 109 -7.94 26.54 0.22
CA ARG A 109 -7.55 26.81 1.60
C ARG A 109 -6.05 27.06 1.76
N GLY A 110 -5.32 27.08 0.66
CA GLY A 110 -3.87 27.30 0.65
C GLY A 110 -3.07 26.10 1.21
N ILE A 111 -3.65 24.90 1.17
CA ILE A 111 -3.01 23.65 1.59
C ILE A 111 -2.64 22.88 0.33
N ASP A 112 -1.34 22.61 0.14
CA ASP A 112 -0.84 21.79 -0.94
C ASP A 112 -1.10 20.30 -0.63
N ALA A 113 -1.62 19.56 -1.60
CA ALA A 113 -1.83 18.11 -1.47
C ALA A 113 -0.77 17.35 -2.29
N ILE A 114 -0.17 16.34 -1.65
CA ILE A 114 0.76 15.39 -2.28
C ILE A 114 0.15 14.00 -2.12
N ASP A 115 0.03 13.26 -3.20
CA ASP A 115 -0.18 11.82 -3.14
C ASP A 115 1.18 11.10 -3.23
N ALA A 116 1.47 10.25 -2.25
CA ALA A 116 2.74 9.54 -2.13
C ALA A 116 2.53 8.09 -1.65
N PRO A 117 1.68 7.30 -2.33
CA PRO A 117 1.45 5.92 -1.93
C PRO A 117 2.74 5.13 -1.87
N VAL A 118 2.78 4.16 -0.94
CA VAL A 118 4.01 3.44 -0.59
C VAL A 118 3.98 1.98 -1.04
N SER A 119 5.15 1.41 -1.32
CA SER A 119 5.39 -0.01 -1.54
C SER A 119 6.55 -0.50 -0.69
N GLY A 120 6.50 -1.78 -0.23
CA GLY A 120 7.52 -2.38 0.64
C GLY A 120 6.96 -3.05 1.89
N GLY A 121 5.63 -2.96 2.10
CA GLY A 121 4.93 -3.63 3.21
C GLY A 121 5.37 -3.16 4.59
N VAL A 122 4.89 -3.84 5.62
CA VAL A 122 5.15 -3.50 7.03
C VAL A 122 6.65 -3.56 7.37
N LYS A 123 7.37 -4.55 6.83
CA LYS A 123 8.82 -4.70 7.02
C LYS A 123 9.58 -3.50 6.43
N GLY A 124 9.19 -3.06 5.22
CA GLY A 124 9.77 -1.89 4.56
C GLY A 124 9.50 -0.60 5.33
N ALA A 125 8.28 -0.43 5.87
CA ALA A 125 7.92 0.73 6.68
C ALA A 125 8.79 0.83 7.96
N ALA A 126 8.93 -0.27 8.70
CA ALA A 126 9.76 -0.33 9.89
C ALA A 126 11.26 -0.12 9.60
N ALA A 127 11.73 -0.56 8.43
CA ALA A 127 13.14 -0.44 8.04
C ALA A 127 13.51 0.90 7.36
N GLY A 128 12.54 1.77 7.05
CA GLY A 128 12.78 2.99 6.26
C GLY A 128 13.20 2.69 4.82
N LYS A 129 12.69 1.59 4.25
CA LYS A 129 13.02 1.09 2.91
C LYS A 129 11.82 1.05 1.97
N LEU A 130 10.86 1.92 2.20
CA LEU A 130 9.71 2.04 1.30
C LEU A 130 10.10 2.63 -0.04
N THR A 131 9.35 2.28 -1.07
CA THR A 131 9.29 3.03 -2.33
C THR A 131 8.09 3.96 -2.24
N LEU A 132 8.32 5.26 -2.31
CA LEU A 132 7.28 6.30 -2.31
C LEU A 132 7.10 6.80 -3.74
N MET A 133 5.87 6.76 -4.24
CA MET A 133 5.50 7.19 -5.59
C MET A 133 4.78 8.53 -5.46
N ALA A 134 5.55 9.64 -5.53
CA ALA A 134 5.06 10.95 -5.12
C ALA A 134 4.64 11.82 -6.29
N SER A 135 3.49 12.50 -6.18
CA SER A 135 3.09 13.57 -7.09
C SER A 135 2.40 14.72 -6.35
N GLY A 136 2.59 15.93 -6.84
CA GLY A 136 2.04 17.15 -6.25
C GLY A 136 2.91 18.37 -6.55
N PRO A 137 2.53 19.58 -6.08
CA PRO A 137 3.22 20.82 -6.39
C PRO A 137 4.71 20.78 -6.06
N ALA A 138 5.58 21.18 -7.01
CA ALA A 138 7.03 21.10 -6.87
C ALA A 138 7.55 21.80 -5.60
N ARG A 139 7.00 22.97 -5.25
CA ARG A 139 7.37 23.71 -4.03
C ARG A 139 7.06 22.92 -2.75
N ALA A 140 5.92 22.22 -2.72
CA ALA A 140 5.53 21.41 -1.57
C ALA A 140 6.40 20.16 -1.50
N MET A 141 6.67 19.52 -2.65
CA MET A 141 7.54 18.36 -2.75
C MET A 141 8.95 18.68 -2.25
N GLN A 142 9.55 19.79 -2.69
CA GLN A 142 10.87 20.22 -2.24
C GLN A 142 10.92 20.41 -0.71
N ARG A 143 9.85 20.96 -0.12
CA ARG A 143 9.75 21.17 1.34
C ARG A 143 9.71 19.86 2.13
N VAL A 144 8.94 18.86 1.65
CA VAL A 144 8.69 17.63 2.40
C VAL A 144 9.58 16.46 1.98
N ARG A 145 10.38 16.60 0.91
CA ARG A 145 11.29 15.56 0.45
C ARG A 145 12.18 14.99 1.56
N PRO A 146 12.87 15.80 2.40
CA PRO A 146 13.72 15.28 3.48
C PRO A 146 12.92 14.42 4.48
N LEU A 147 11.65 14.76 4.73
CA LEU A 147 10.76 14.01 5.61
C LEU A 147 10.38 12.66 4.97
N LEU A 148 10.04 12.66 3.69
CA LEU A 148 9.67 11.44 2.96
C LEU A 148 10.87 10.48 2.80
N GLU A 149 12.08 10.99 2.63
CA GLU A 149 13.31 10.20 2.50
C GLU A 149 13.66 9.42 3.79
N VAL A 150 13.16 9.85 4.96
CA VAL A 150 13.25 9.05 6.19
C VAL A 150 12.50 7.73 6.08
N LEU A 151 11.40 7.71 5.31
CA LEU A 151 10.55 6.55 5.12
C LEU A 151 11.06 5.61 4.01
N GLY A 152 11.85 6.13 3.05
CA GLY A 152 12.40 5.34 1.97
C GLY A 152 12.78 6.15 0.74
N LYS A 153 12.85 5.50 -0.41
CA LYS A 153 13.24 6.14 -1.68
C LYS A 153 12.04 6.81 -2.34
N VAL A 154 12.16 8.11 -2.59
CA VAL A 154 11.11 8.93 -3.22
C VAL A 154 11.33 8.99 -4.73
N TYR A 155 10.27 8.65 -5.47
CA TYR A 155 10.19 8.83 -6.93
C TYR A 155 9.15 9.92 -7.21
N GLU A 156 9.60 11.05 -7.73
CA GLU A 156 8.72 12.15 -8.15
C GLU A 156 8.19 11.88 -9.56
N LEU A 157 6.86 11.87 -9.70
CA LEU A 157 6.16 11.49 -10.92
C LEU A 157 5.51 12.68 -11.64
N GLY A 158 5.68 13.88 -11.09
CA GLY A 158 5.16 15.11 -11.64
C GLY A 158 4.24 15.86 -10.68
N GLU A 159 3.71 16.99 -11.17
CA GLU A 159 2.94 17.90 -10.31
C GLU A 159 1.42 17.61 -10.30
N LYS A 160 0.93 16.86 -11.31
CA LYS A 160 -0.51 16.55 -11.41
C LYS A 160 -0.92 15.57 -10.33
N PRO A 161 -1.96 15.91 -9.51
CA PRO A 161 -2.47 15.00 -8.50
C PRO A 161 -2.92 13.67 -9.09
N GLY A 162 -2.55 12.57 -8.44
CA GLY A 162 -2.94 11.22 -8.79
C GLY A 162 -1.92 10.43 -9.65
N LEU A 163 -0.83 11.05 -10.11
CA LEU A 163 0.20 10.31 -10.87
C LEU A 163 0.88 9.24 -9.99
N GLY A 164 1.15 9.55 -8.73
CA GLY A 164 1.67 8.58 -7.75
C GLY A 164 0.72 7.42 -7.56
N GLN A 165 -0.57 7.71 -7.42
CA GLN A 165 -1.63 6.70 -7.29
C GLN A 165 -1.73 5.82 -8.54
N THR A 166 -1.65 6.39 -9.74
CA THR A 166 -1.69 5.63 -11.00
C THR A 166 -0.56 4.60 -11.05
N VAL A 167 0.68 5.01 -10.75
CA VAL A 167 1.82 4.09 -10.72
C VAL A 167 1.66 3.02 -9.63
N LYS A 168 1.14 3.41 -8.46
CA LYS A 168 0.86 2.47 -7.37
C LYS A 168 -0.16 1.41 -7.76
N LEU A 169 -1.26 1.79 -8.40
CA LEU A 169 -2.29 0.86 -8.86
C LEU A 169 -1.75 -0.10 -9.94
N ALA A 170 -0.99 0.42 -10.91
CA ALA A 170 -0.33 -0.40 -11.92
C ALA A 170 0.63 -1.43 -11.28
N ASN A 171 1.46 -1.00 -10.33
CA ASN A 171 2.35 -1.89 -9.58
C ASN A 171 1.58 -2.99 -8.85
N ASN A 172 0.49 -2.65 -8.17
CA ASN A 172 -0.28 -3.62 -7.40
C ASN A 172 -1.05 -4.60 -8.31
N LEU A 173 -1.57 -4.13 -9.45
CA LEU A 173 -2.14 -5.01 -10.47
C LEU A 173 -1.11 -6.02 -11.00
N MET A 174 0.09 -5.55 -11.39
CA MET A 174 1.16 -6.44 -11.86
C MET A 174 1.57 -7.46 -10.80
N SER A 175 1.64 -7.04 -9.54
CA SER A 175 1.97 -7.92 -8.41
C SER A 175 0.91 -9.01 -8.19
N ALA A 176 -0.38 -8.68 -8.32
CA ALA A 176 -1.48 -9.64 -8.23
C ALA A 176 -1.54 -10.57 -9.46
N ALA A 177 -1.35 -10.02 -10.66
CA ALA A 177 -1.28 -10.80 -11.89
C ALA A 177 -0.13 -11.81 -11.87
N SER A 178 1.05 -11.39 -11.40
CA SER A 178 2.21 -12.27 -11.25
C SER A 178 1.93 -13.43 -10.30
N LEU A 179 1.20 -13.18 -9.21
CA LEU A 179 0.82 -14.25 -8.28
C LEU A 179 -0.17 -15.22 -8.91
N ALA A 180 -1.18 -14.72 -9.61
CA ALA A 180 -2.19 -15.54 -10.26
C ALA A 180 -1.57 -16.44 -11.33
N ILE A 181 -0.78 -15.89 -12.25
CA ILE A 181 -0.18 -16.70 -13.33
C ILE A 181 0.89 -17.68 -12.79
N ALA A 182 1.63 -17.29 -11.74
CA ALA A 182 2.59 -18.19 -11.11
C ALA A 182 1.89 -19.37 -10.42
N ALA A 183 0.72 -19.16 -9.81
CA ALA A 183 -0.08 -20.23 -9.22
C ALA A 183 -0.51 -21.27 -10.27
N GLU A 184 -1.02 -20.82 -11.41
CA GLU A 184 -1.44 -21.70 -12.52
C GLU A 184 -0.25 -22.48 -13.12
N ALA A 185 0.88 -21.77 -13.36
CA ALA A 185 2.08 -22.39 -13.90
C ALA A 185 2.66 -23.46 -12.96
N LEU A 186 2.74 -23.17 -11.65
CA LEU A 186 3.21 -24.14 -10.67
C LEU A 186 2.28 -25.33 -10.50
N ALA A 187 0.96 -25.11 -10.51
CA ALA A 187 -0.02 -26.21 -10.47
C ALA A 187 0.15 -27.14 -11.67
N MET A 188 0.35 -26.59 -12.88
CA MET A 188 0.66 -27.38 -14.08
C MET A 188 1.95 -28.20 -13.91
N GLY A 189 3.03 -27.57 -13.40
CA GLY A 189 4.30 -28.27 -13.18
C GLY A 189 4.19 -29.41 -12.16
N VAL A 190 3.52 -29.16 -11.03
CA VAL A 190 3.26 -30.19 -10.00
C VAL A 190 2.44 -31.35 -10.55
N LYS A 191 1.42 -31.09 -11.35
CA LYS A 191 0.62 -32.12 -12.03
C LYS A 191 1.45 -32.94 -13.03
N ALA A 192 2.46 -32.33 -13.63
CA ALA A 192 3.41 -33.02 -14.52
C ALA A 192 4.51 -33.78 -13.76
N GLY A 193 4.55 -33.70 -12.41
CA GLY A 193 5.56 -34.35 -11.58
C GLY A 193 6.83 -33.55 -11.32
N VAL A 194 6.84 -32.26 -11.64
CA VAL A 194 7.97 -31.38 -11.37
C VAL A 194 7.92 -30.91 -9.91
N ASP A 195 9.05 -30.97 -9.22
CA ASP A 195 9.19 -30.40 -7.88
C ASP A 195 9.01 -28.88 -7.93
N PRO A 196 8.12 -28.27 -7.11
CA PRO A 196 7.82 -26.86 -7.18
C PRO A 196 8.99 -25.95 -6.80
N ALA A 197 9.89 -26.39 -5.92
CA ALA A 197 11.07 -25.61 -5.55
C ALA A 197 12.09 -25.58 -6.72
N ALA A 198 12.38 -26.73 -7.32
CA ALA A 198 13.23 -26.81 -8.51
C ALA A 198 12.64 -26.01 -9.68
N MET A 199 11.33 -26.06 -9.88
CA MET A 199 10.67 -25.26 -10.91
C MET A 199 10.86 -23.76 -10.67
N LEU A 200 10.73 -23.29 -9.43
CA LEU A 200 10.94 -21.87 -9.07
C LEU A 200 12.39 -21.42 -9.33
N GLU A 201 13.39 -22.27 -9.05
CA GLU A 201 14.80 -21.96 -9.37
C GLU A 201 14.97 -21.68 -10.87
N VAL A 202 14.42 -22.55 -11.73
CA VAL A 202 14.49 -22.38 -13.18
C VAL A 202 13.74 -21.14 -13.65
N LEU A 203 12.53 -20.91 -13.13
CA LEU A 203 11.73 -19.72 -13.47
C LEU A 203 12.44 -18.44 -13.08
N ASN A 204 13.11 -18.42 -11.91
CA ASN A 204 13.84 -17.24 -11.43
C ASN A 204 15.15 -16.99 -12.19
N ALA A 205 15.74 -18.01 -12.80
CA ALA A 205 16.89 -17.89 -13.71
C ALA A 205 16.47 -17.51 -15.15
N SER A 206 15.18 -17.49 -15.44
CA SER A 206 14.62 -17.34 -16.79
C SER A 206 13.70 -16.11 -16.89
N SER A 207 13.08 -15.90 -18.06
CA SER A 207 12.20 -14.75 -18.34
C SER A 207 10.88 -14.74 -17.55
N GLY A 208 10.49 -15.85 -16.92
CA GLY A 208 9.31 -15.94 -16.05
C GLY A 208 9.47 -15.33 -14.67
N ARG A 209 10.67 -14.85 -14.34
CA ARG A 209 10.98 -14.22 -13.04
C ARG A 209 10.09 -13.03 -12.73
N ASN A 210 9.54 -13.01 -11.51
CA ASN A 210 8.71 -11.91 -11.03
C ASN A 210 8.64 -11.90 -9.48
N SER A 211 7.94 -10.93 -8.88
CA SER A 211 7.86 -10.80 -7.42
C SER A 211 7.17 -11.98 -6.72
N ALA A 212 6.28 -12.70 -7.39
CA ALA A 212 5.65 -13.89 -6.81
C ALA A 212 6.64 -15.07 -6.76
N THR A 213 7.38 -15.30 -7.84
CA THR A 213 8.36 -16.40 -7.92
C THR A 213 9.60 -16.16 -7.07
N GLN A 214 10.02 -14.89 -6.87
CA GLN A 214 11.22 -14.55 -6.11
C GLN A 214 10.98 -14.45 -4.59
N ASP A 215 9.81 -13.91 -4.18
CA ASP A 215 9.58 -13.56 -2.78
C ASP A 215 8.39 -14.31 -2.17
N LYS A 216 7.18 -14.15 -2.75
CA LYS A 216 5.95 -14.60 -2.09
C LYS A 216 5.86 -16.12 -1.99
N ILE A 217 6.10 -16.81 -3.10
CA ILE A 217 5.92 -18.26 -3.17
C ILE A 217 7.01 -18.99 -2.38
N PRO A 218 8.31 -18.70 -2.55
CA PRO A 218 9.35 -19.38 -1.78
C PRO A 218 9.19 -19.19 -0.26
N GLN A 219 8.86 -17.99 0.18
CA GLN A 219 8.89 -17.65 1.61
C GLN A 219 7.58 -17.95 2.34
N HIS A 220 6.44 -17.98 1.64
CA HIS A 220 5.12 -18.00 2.28
C HIS A 220 4.18 -19.11 1.78
N VAL A 221 4.49 -19.75 0.64
CA VAL A 221 3.64 -20.77 0.04
C VAL A 221 4.27 -22.15 0.10
N LEU A 222 5.53 -22.32 -0.30
CA LEU A 222 6.19 -23.64 -0.27
C LEU A 222 6.17 -24.26 1.13
N ASN A 223 6.30 -23.48 2.18
CA ASN A 223 6.21 -23.87 3.59
C ASN A 223 4.77 -23.91 4.13
N ARG A 224 3.77 -23.63 3.29
CA ARG A 224 2.32 -23.65 3.63
C ARG A 224 1.87 -22.65 4.70
N LYS A 225 2.62 -21.57 4.95
CA LYS A 225 2.25 -20.55 5.95
C LYS A 225 1.20 -19.57 5.45
N PHE A 226 1.25 -19.15 4.21
CA PHE A 226 0.33 -18.18 3.59
C PHE A 226 0.23 -16.87 4.41
N ASP A 227 1.36 -16.35 4.82
CA ASP A 227 1.50 -15.25 5.79
C ASP A 227 2.32 -14.07 5.22
N PHE A 228 2.19 -13.79 3.92
CA PHE A 228 2.89 -12.66 3.29
C PHE A 228 2.56 -11.32 3.97
N GLY A 229 1.38 -11.22 4.58
CA GLY A 229 0.99 -10.07 5.38
C GLY A 229 0.24 -8.99 4.60
N PHE A 230 -0.25 -9.30 3.40
CA PHE A 230 -1.11 -8.41 2.62
C PHE A 230 -2.48 -9.06 2.39
N ALA A 231 -3.52 -8.48 3.01
CA ALA A 231 -4.86 -9.04 2.94
C ALA A 231 -5.38 -9.07 1.49
N ASN A 232 -6.03 -10.18 1.11
CA ASN A 232 -6.64 -10.35 -0.21
C ASN A 232 -7.69 -9.25 -0.51
N ALA A 233 -8.45 -8.82 0.50
CA ALA A 233 -9.41 -7.73 0.37
C ALA A 233 -8.76 -6.40 -0.06
N LEU A 234 -7.55 -6.09 0.41
CA LEU A 234 -6.80 -4.91 -0.02
C LEU A 234 -6.27 -5.07 -1.44
N SER A 235 -5.78 -6.26 -1.80
CA SER A 235 -5.37 -6.56 -3.18
C SER A 235 -6.54 -6.42 -4.15
N PHE A 236 -7.71 -6.95 -3.79
CA PHE A 236 -8.95 -6.81 -4.57
C PHE A 236 -9.36 -5.34 -4.72
N LYS A 237 -9.31 -4.56 -3.63
CA LYS A 237 -9.60 -3.11 -3.67
C LYS A 237 -8.66 -2.40 -4.65
N ASP A 238 -7.35 -2.66 -4.57
CA ASP A 238 -6.36 -1.98 -5.40
C ASP A 238 -6.51 -2.32 -6.89
N VAL A 239 -6.76 -3.60 -7.21
CA VAL A 239 -7.02 -4.04 -8.59
C VAL A 239 -8.32 -3.42 -9.11
N ARG A 240 -9.39 -3.36 -8.31
CA ARG A 240 -10.64 -2.69 -8.68
C ARG A 240 -10.39 -1.22 -9.01
N LEU A 241 -9.71 -0.48 -8.14
CA LEU A 241 -9.38 0.93 -8.39
C LEU A 241 -8.54 1.10 -9.67
N CYS A 242 -7.64 0.15 -9.97
CA CYS A 242 -6.87 0.17 -11.21
C CYS A 242 -7.76 0.00 -12.45
N LEU A 243 -8.72 -0.91 -12.41
CA LEU A 243 -9.65 -1.12 -13.51
C LEU A 243 -10.58 0.08 -13.71
N ASP A 244 -11.12 0.64 -12.62
CA ASP A 244 -11.98 1.83 -12.64
C ASP A 244 -11.23 3.02 -13.29
N GLU A 245 -9.96 3.23 -12.94
CA GLU A 245 -9.13 4.29 -13.54
C GLU A 245 -8.82 4.00 -15.01
N ALA A 246 -8.50 2.75 -15.36
CA ALA A 246 -8.24 2.36 -16.75
C ALA A 246 -9.48 2.55 -17.63
N GLU A 247 -10.67 2.23 -17.12
CA GLU A 247 -11.94 2.48 -17.81
C GLU A 247 -12.15 3.98 -18.06
N ALA A 248 -11.93 4.82 -17.04
CA ALA A 248 -12.02 6.27 -17.15
C ALA A 248 -11.03 6.86 -18.19
N LEU A 249 -9.87 6.21 -18.36
CA LEU A 249 -8.85 6.57 -19.34
C LEU A 249 -9.05 5.92 -20.73
N GLY A 250 -10.07 5.05 -20.89
CA GLY A 250 -10.34 4.33 -22.14
C GLY A 250 -9.32 3.21 -22.43
N VAL A 251 -8.65 2.66 -21.41
CA VAL A 251 -7.65 1.58 -21.57
C VAL A 251 -8.29 0.22 -21.32
N PRO A 252 -8.37 -0.68 -22.32
CA PRO A 252 -8.92 -2.03 -22.14
C PRO A 252 -8.03 -2.88 -21.21
N MET A 253 -8.62 -3.52 -20.19
CA MET A 253 -7.90 -4.28 -19.15
C MET A 253 -8.36 -5.74 -19.08
N VAL A 254 -8.15 -6.52 -20.15
CA VAL A 254 -8.61 -7.93 -20.26
C VAL A 254 -7.98 -8.80 -19.17
N VAL A 255 -6.65 -8.77 -19.04
CA VAL A 255 -5.90 -9.54 -18.02
C VAL A 255 -6.24 -9.03 -16.61
N GLY A 256 -6.31 -7.71 -16.44
CA GLY A 256 -6.69 -7.10 -15.15
C GLY A 256 -8.07 -7.55 -14.67
N ALA A 257 -9.05 -7.66 -15.59
CA ALA A 257 -10.40 -8.14 -15.28
C ALA A 257 -10.38 -9.61 -14.80
N ALA A 258 -9.59 -10.48 -15.44
CA ALA A 258 -9.40 -11.86 -15.00
C ALA A 258 -8.75 -11.93 -13.61
N VAL A 259 -7.71 -11.14 -13.36
CA VAL A 259 -7.04 -11.06 -12.04
C VAL A 259 -8.02 -10.59 -10.95
N ARG A 260 -8.84 -9.57 -11.22
CA ARG A 260 -9.88 -9.13 -10.29
C ARG A 260 -10.83 -10.26 -9.93
N GLN A 261 -11.25 -11.07 -10.94
CA GLN A 261 -12.14 -12.20 -10.73
C GLN A 261 -11.49 -13.27 -9.85
N MET A 262 -10.21 -13.58 -10.07
CA MET A 262 -9.44 -14.51 -9.22
C MET A 262 -9.42 -14.07 -7.77
N LEU A 263 -9.13 -12.79 -7.51
CA LEU A 263 -9.13 -12.22 -6.15
C LEU A 263 -10.52 -12.26 -5.50
N SER A 264 -11.60 -12.04 -6.28
CA SER A 264 -12.98 -12.15 -5.80
C SER A 264 -13.31 -13.57 -5.38
N ILE A 265 -12.95 -14.56 -6.20
CA ILE A 265 -13.14 -15.99 -5.88
C ILE A 265 -12.33 -16.37 -4.63
N THR A 266 -11.08 -15.89 -4.53
CA THR A 266 -10.25 -16.10 -3.33
C THR A 266 -10.96 -15.59 -2.08
N HIS A 267 -11.54 -14.39 -2.15
CA HIS A 267 -12.28 -13.81 -1.03
C HIS A 267 -13.47 -14.68 -0.60
N GLN A 268 -14.23 -15.20 -1.56
CA GLN A 268 -15.39 -16.05 -1.28
C GLN A 268 -14.99 -17.42 -0.72
N MET A 269 -13.92 -18.01 -1.21
CA MET A 269 -13.49 -19.36 -0.81
C MET A 269 -12.65 -19.37 0.48
N GLN A 270 -11.84 -18.35 0.71
CA GLN A 270 -10.88 -18.29 1.83
C GLN A 270 -11.30 -17.33 2.96
N GLY A 271 -12.30 -16.48 2.72
CA GLY A 271 -12.85 -15.55 3.70
C GLY A 271 -12.17 -14.18 3.73
N ALA A 272 -12.72 -13.30 4.57
CA ALA A 272 -12.32 -11.89 4.65
C ALA A 272 -10.90 -11.68 5.19
N ALA A 273 -10.41 -12.58 6.03
CA ALA A 273 -9.08 -12.52 6.64
C ALA A 273 -7.98 -13.15 5.78
N ALA A 274 -8.30 -13.67 4.59
CA ALA A 274 -7.36 -14.33 3.70
C ALA A 274 -6.17 -13.43 3.36
N ASP A 275 -4.97 -14.01 3.37
CA ASP A 275 -3.78 -13.40 2.78
C ASP A 275 -3.88 -13.45 1.24
N CYS A 276 -3.23 -12.54 0.54
CA CYS A 276 -3.24 -12.55 -0.93
C CYS A 276 -2.65 -13.84 -1.50
N THR A 277 -1.74 -14.50 -0.80
CA THR A 277 -1.16 -15.80 -1.20
C THR A 277 -2.15 -16.96 -1.11
N ASP A 278 -3.27 -16.81 -0.41
CA ASP A 278 -4.35 -17.81 -0.39
C ASP A 278 -5.01 -18.03 -1.77
N LEU A 279 -4.80 -17.12 -2.73
CA LEU A 279 -5.16 -17.33 -4.13
C LEU A 279 -4.59 -18.65 -4.67
N ILE A 280 -3.42 -19.04 -4.23
CA ILE A 280 -2.79 -20.28 -4.65
C ILE A 280 -3.60 -21.50 -4.20
N LYS A 281 -4.19 -21.49 -3.00
CA LYS A 281 -5.07 -22.56 -2.51
C LYS A 281 -6.30 -22.75 -3.40
N VAL A 282 -6.80 -21.66 -4.00
CA VAL A 282 -7.91 -21.75 -4.96
C VAL A 282 -7.50 -22.50 -6.21
N VAL A 283 -6.33 -22.18 -6.76
CA VAL A 283 -5.78 -22.86 -7.94
C VAL A 283 -5.44 -24.32 -7.63
N GLU A 284 -4.85 -24.60 -6.48
CA GLU A 284 -4.59 -25.98 -6.00
C GLU A 284 -5.87 -26.81 -5.95
N ASN A 285 -6.95 -26.24 -5.41
CA ASN A 285 -8.25 -26.92 -5.32
C ASN A 285 -8.80 -27.23 -6.71
N TRP A 286 -8.76 -26.29 -7.65
CA TRP A 286 -9.22 -26.52 -9.02
C TRP A 286 -8.37 -27.55 -9.76
N ALA A 287 -7.05 -27.52 -9.56
CA ALA A 287 -6.13 -28.46 -10.22
C ALA A 287 -6.07 -29.84 -9.54
N GLY A 288 -6.59 -29.98 -8.32
CA GLY A 288 -6.43 -31.21 -7.53
C GLY A 288 -4.96 -31.53 -7.23
N CYS A 289 -4.19 -30.52 -6.81
CA CYS A 289 -2.76 -30.65 -6.47
C CYS A 289 -2.42 -29.77 -5.26
N GLN A 290 -1.20 -29.94 -4.73
CA GLN A 290 -0.67 -29.09 -3.65
C GLN A 290 0.72 -28.58 -4.04
N ILE A 291 0.94 -27.27 -3.92
CA ILE A 291 2.20 -26.59 -4.19
C ILE A 291 2.96 -26.43 -2.87
N GLY A 292 4.06 -27.17 -2.70
CA GLY A 292 4.84 -27.20 -1.48
C GLY A 292 4.32 -28.15 -0.41
N SER A 293 5.09 -28.33 0.65
CA SER A 293 4.80 -29.19 1.80
C SER A 293 5.08 -28.44 3.10
N LYS A 294 4.40 -28.82 4.19
CA LYS A 294 4.85 -28.38 5.51
C LYS A 294 6.23 -28.96 5.75
N GLU A 295 7.18 -28.12 6.15
CA GLU A 295 8.42 -28.62 6.78
C GLU A 295 8.00 -29.41 8.03
N GLU A 296 8.47 -30.67 8.14
CA GLU A 296 8.28 -31.49 9.32
C GLU A 296 9.06 -30.94 10.51
#